data_a9ae926ec6a47cd2724b928a9df68b83
#
_entry.id   a9ae926ec6a47cd2724b928a9df68b83
#
_cell.length_a   1.000
_cell.length_b   1.000
_cell.length_c   1.000
_cell.angle_alpha   90.00
_cell.angle_beta   90.00
_cell.angle_gamma   90.00
#
_symmetry.space_group_name_H-M   'P 1'
#
loop_
_entity.id
_entity.type
_entity.pdbx_description
1 polymer ?
#
loop_
_entity_poly.entity_id
_entity_poly.type
_entity_poly.pdbx_seq_one_letter_code
_entity_poly.pdbx_strand_id
1 'polypeptide(L)'
;MADDWNMPKGDLMKGKRGVVMGVANQNSIAWGIATQLAAQGAEIAFTYQGESLERRVRPLVESIGMDTMIPADVTDDASMDAAFAAIKQKWGKIDFLVHSIAFAGKDELQGSMVANTTREGFRRAMDISVYSFIDCARRASEIMPDGGSIICMTYLGAERTVPSYNVMGVAKAALEASTRYAARLSLAGIRGGKSLMGTGRNWSLLKEDTSMEGVAGCALYRLSPLGRSIAGEVIHVDAGFHVVGVPDASEEE
;
A
#
# COMPACT_ATOMS: atom_id res chain seq x y z
N MET A 1 5.76 -1.22 22.54
CA MET A 1 5.75 -2.70 22.40
C MET A 1 5.35 -2.93 20.96
N ALA A 2 6.15 -3.66 20.19
CA ALA A 2 5.69 -4.13 18.90
C ALA A 2 4.51 -5.07 19.22
N ASP A 3 3.34 -4.77 18.71
CA ASP A 3 2.21 -5.69 18.85
C ASP A 3 2.64 -7.00 18.17
N ASP A 4 2.67 -8.09 18.93
CA ASP A 4 2.89 -9.44 18.42
C ASP A 4 1.65 -9.82 17.60
N TRP A 5 1.62 -9.34 16.35
CA TRP A 5 0.53 -9.70 15.43
C TRP A 5 0.55 -11.21 15.21
N ASN A 6 -0.55 -11.84 15.58
CA ASN A 6 -0.71 -13.27 15.38
C ASN A 6 -1.08 -13.57 13.92
N MET A 7 -0.09 -13.44 13.03
CA MET A 7 -0.29 -13.73 11.61
C MET A 7 -0.38 -15.24 11.38
N PRO A 8 -1.46 -15.76 10.79
CA PRO A 8 -1.59 -17.18 10.49
C PRO A 8 -0.45 -17.65 9.58
N LYS A 9 0.21 -18.74 9.96
CA LYS A 9 1.29 -19.35 9.18
C LYS A 9 0.73 -20.39 8.19
N GLY A 10 1.38 -20.53 7.04
CA GLY A 10 0.99 -21.48 6.01
C GLY A 10 1.92 -21.42 4.81
N ASP A 11 1.50 -21.98 3.69
CA ASP A 11 2.27 -22.09 2.45
C ASP A 11 1.54 -21.53 1.21
N LEU A 12 0.50 -20.71 1.43
CA LEU A 12 -0.31 -20.14 0.36
C LEU A 12 0.51 -19.30 -0.64
N MET A 13 1.61 -18.67 -0.17
CA MET A 13 2.53 -17.86 -0.97
C MET A 13 3.87 -18.58 -1.20
N LYS A 14 3.97 -19.87 -0.92
CA LYS A 14 5.20 -20.63 -1.12
C LYS A 14 5.67 -20.60 -2.56
N GLY A 15 6.94 -20.21 -2.75
CA GLY A 15 7.55 -20.05 -4.08
C GLY A 15 7.14 -18.77 -4.81
N LYS A 16 6.32 -17.92 -4.19
CA LYS A 16 5.97 -16.60 -4.72
C LYS A 16 7.01 -15.57 -4.33
N ARG A 17 7.38 -14.71 -5.28
CA ARG A 17 8.39 -13.66 -5.13
C ARG A 17 7.77 -12.31 -5.43
N GLY A 18 8.08 -11.31 -4.64
CA GLY A 18 7.55 -9.99 -4.90
C GLY A 18 8.25 -8.85 -4.18
N VAL A 19 7.75 -7.65 -4.44
CA VAL A 19 8.30 -6.41 -3.92
C VAL A 19 7.30 -5.75 -2.99
N VAL A 20 7.76 -5.32 -1.83
CA VAL A 20 6.98 -4.49 -0.90
C VAL A 20 7.66 -3.12 -0.77
N MET A 21 6.94 -2.08 -1.15
CA MET A 21 7.38 -0.70 -1.10
C MET A 21 6.64 0.07 0.01
N GLY A 22 7.35 0.99 0.69
CA GLY A 22 6.73 1.90 1.67
C GLY A 22 6.79 1.43 3.12
N VAL A 23 7.64 0.46 3.45
CA VAL A 23 7.95 0.16 4.86
C VAL A 23 8.82 1.27 5.41
N ALA A 24 8.38 1.94 6.48
CA ALA A 24 9.12 2.98 7.19
C ALA A 24 9.41 2.63 8.65
N ASN A 25 8.55 1.82 9.25
CA ASN A 25 8.65 1.32 10.62
C ASN A 25 7.66 0.15 10.82
N GLN A 26 7.65 -0.42 12.02
CA GLN A 26 6.79 -1.54 12.41
C GLN A 26 5.27 -1.26 12.33
N ASN A 27 4.86 0.01 12.34
CA ASN A 27 3.45 0.40 12.24
C ASN A 27 3.01 0.69 10.79
N SER A 28 3.90 0.53 9.81
CA SER A 28 3.57 0.71 8.39
C SER A 28 2.62 -0.39 7.92
N ILE A 29 1.56 -0.03 7.20
CA ILE A 29 0.66 -1.01 6.55
C ILE A 29 1.46 -1.98 5.68
N ALA A 30 2.44 -1.47 4.93
CA ALA A 30 3.35 -2.29 4.14
C ALA A 30 4.08 -3.34 4.98
N TRP A 31 4.44 -3.03 6.24
CA TRP A 31 5.09 -3.96 7.14
C TRP A 31 4.14 -5.09 7.56
N GLY A 32 2.90 -4.77 7.96
CA GLY A 32 1.88 -5.77 8.29
C GLY A 32 1.59 -6.71 7.11
N ILE A 33 1.51 -6.16 5.89
CA ILE A 33 1.35 -6.98 4.68
C ILE A 33 2.57 -7.88 4.47
N ALA A 34 3.78 -7.35 4.58
CA ALA A 34 5.00 -8.11 4.39
C ALA A 34 5.14 -9.27 5.38
N THR A 35 4.85 -9.04 6.66
CA THR A 35 4.90 -10.08 7.70
C THR A 35 3.90 -11.20 7.42
N GLN A 36 2.69 -10.88 6.98
CA GLN A 36 1.68 -11.88 6.62
C GLN A 36 2.10 -12.68 5.39
N LEU A 37 2.62 -12.04 4.35
CA LEU A 37 3.09 -12.73 3.14
C LEU A 37 4.29 -13.64 3.44
N ALA A 38 5.23 -13.18 4.25
CA ALA A 38 6.37 -13.99 4.70
C ALA A 38 5.91 -15.19 5.53
N ALA A 39 4.94 -15.02 6.46
CA ALA A 39 4.36 -16.10 7.24
C ALA A 39 3.66 -17.16 6.38
N GLN A 40 3.30 -16.83 5.15
CA GLN A 40 2.71 -17.73 4.15
C GLN A 40 3.73 -18.23 3.10
N GLY A 41 5.02 -17.98 3.32
CA GLY A 41 6.10 -18.55 2.51
C GLY A 41 6.54 -17.74 1.29
N ALA A 42 6.16 -16.45 1.20
CA ALA A 42 6.65 -15.56 0.15
C ALA A 42 8.12 -15.18 0.35
N GLU A 43 8.86 -15.00 -0.76
CA GLU A 43 10.15 -14.31 -0.79
C GLU A 43 9.91 -12.84 -1.14
N ILE A 44 10.45 -11.89 -0.35
CA ILE A 44 10.12 -10.46 -0.45
C ILE A 44 11.39 -9.62 -0.61
N ALA A 45 11.40 -8.73 -1.60
CA ALA A 45 12.33 -7.61 -1.69
C ALA A 45 11.66 -6.35 -1.13
N PHE A 46 12.40 -5.60 -0.31
CA PHE A 46 11.95 -4.34 0.26
C PHE A 46 12.65 -3.17 -0.40
N THR A 47 11.89 -2.12 -0.74
CA THR A 47 12.50 -0.89 -1.23
C THR A 47 12.58 0.16 -0.14
N TYR A 48 13.61 1.02 -0.23
CA TYR A 48 13.79 2.12 0.69
C TYR A 48 14.39 3.36 -0.01
N GLN A 49 14.07 4.54 0.50
CA GLN A 49 14.63 5.81 0.03
C GLN A 49 15.64 6.35 1.05
N GLY A 50 16.93 6.32 0.69
CA GLY A 50 18.03 6.87 1.47
C GLY A 50 18.40 6.07 2.72
N GLU A 51 19.60 6.30 3.21
CA GLU A 51 20.24 5.55 4.30
C GLU A 51 19.47 5.59 5.63
N SER A 52 18.74 6.68 5.89
CA SER A 52 17.97 6.81 7.15
C SER A 52 16.85 5.78 7.23
N LEU A 53 16.15 5.53 6.12
CA LEU A 53 15.13 4.47 6.05
C LEU A 53 15.78 3.10 6.04
N GLU A 54 16.87 2.91 5.33
CA GLU A 54 17.58 1.64 5.31
C GLU A 54 17.93 1.17 6.73
N ARG A 55 18.60 2.03 7.50
CA ARG A 55 19.00 1.70 8.89
C ARG A 55 17.83 1.34 9.80
N ARG A 56 16.67 1.94 9.57
CA ARG A 56 15.45 1.71 10.37
C ARG A 56 14.73 0.43 9.95
N VAL A 57 14.67 0.15 8.65
CA VAL A 57 13.90 -0.95 8.09
C VAL A 57 14.67 -2.27 8.08
N ARG A 58 16.00 -2.23 7.94
CA ARG A 58 16.84 -3.43 7.89
C ARG A 58 16.61 -4.40 9.07
N PRO A 59 16.60 -3.97 10.34
CA PRO A 59 16.35 -4.89 11.45
C PRO A 59 14.96 -5.54 11.40
N LEU A 60 13.97 -4.83 10.86
CA LEU A 60 12.62 -5.39 10.67
C LEU A 60 12.65 -6.50 9.61
N VAL A 61 13.25 -6.24 8.46
CA VAL A 61 13.38 -7.20 7.36
C VAL A 61 14.09 -8.47 7.81
N GLU A 62 15.20 -8.32 8.55
CA GLU A 62 15.96 -9.44 9.10
C GLU A 62 15.15 -10.25 10.14
N SER A 63 14.28 -9.59 10.92
CA SER A 63 13.45 -10.26 11.95
C SER A 63 12.45 -11.26 11.38
N ILE A 64 12.09 -11.14 10.10
CA ILE A 64 11.21 -12.09 9.38
C ILE A 64 11.99 -13.03 8.45
N GLY A 65 13.32 -13.10 8.61
CA GLY A 65 14.19 -14.00 7.84
C GLY A 65 14.43 -13.55 6.40
N MET A 66 14.25 -12.25 6.07
CA MET A 66 14.53 -11.66 4.77
C MET A 66 15.82 -10.83 4.80
N ASP A 67 16.44 -10.62 3.63
CA ASP A 67 17.68 -9.87 3.50
C ASP A 67 17.69 -8.88 2.33
N THR A 68 16.71 -8.98 1.45
CA THR A 68 16.73 -8.26 0.18
C THR A 68 16.16 -6.87 0.34
N MET A 69 17.05 -5.90 0.39
CA MET A 69 16.74 -4.47 0.47
C MET A 69 17.35 -3.73 -0.72
N ILE A 70 16.56 -2.93 -1.43
CA ILE A 70 16.91 -2.28 -2.68
C ILE A 70 16.64 -0.78 -2.56
N PRO A 71 17.64 0.08 -2.81
CA PRO A 71 17.42 1.51 -2.85
C PRO A 71 16.49 1.87 -4.00
N ALA A 72 15.49 2.72 -3.75
CA ALA A 72 14.54 3.18 -4.76
C ALA A 72 13.95 4.53 -4.35
N ASP A 73 14.14 5.53 -5.20
CA ASP A 73 13.47 6.83 -5.11
C ASP A 73 12.46 6.93 -6.26
N VAL A 74 11.18 6.97 -5.93
CA VAL A 74 10.10 7.01 -6.91
C VAL A 74 10.02 8.33 -7.69
N THR A 75 10.80 9.33 -7.30
CA THR A 75 10.92 10.62 -8.00
C THR A 75 12.11 10.68 -8.96
N ASP A 76 12.89 9.59 -9.04
CA ASP A 76 14.09 9.47 -9.89
C ASP A 76 14.00 8.22 -10.77
N ASP A 77 13.77 8.42 -12.06
CA ASP A 77 13.65 7.34 -13.04
C ASP A 77 14.90 6.44 -13.09
N ALA A 78 16.10 6.99 -12.95
CA ALA A 78 17.35 6.22 -12.95
C ALA A 78 17.44 5.32 -11.71
N SER A 79 17.01 5.82 -10.54
CA SER A 79 16.91 5.04 -9.31
C SER A 79 15.92 3.88 -9.48
N MET A 80 14.77 4.13 -10.09
CA MET A 80 13.75 3.12 -10.33
C MET A 80 14.20 2.09 -11.37
N ASP A 81 14.91 2.50 -12.45
CA ASP A 81 15.51 1.59 -13.42
C ASP A 81 16.51 0.64 -12.74
N ALA A 82 17.39 1.18 -11.91
CA ALA A 82 18.38 0.39 -11.17
C ALA A 82 17.71 -0.59 -10.20
N ALA A 83 16.66 -0.15 -9.50
CA ALA A 83 15.93 -0.99 -8.56
C ALA A 83 15.27 -2.20 -9.24
N PHE A 84 14.54 -1.98 -10.33
CA PHE A 84 13.89 -3.07 -11.06
C PHE A 84 14.89 -3.97 -11.81
N ALA A 85 16.01 -3.42 -12.27
CA ALA A 85 17.12 -4.21 -12.82
C ALA A 85 17.72 -5.15 -11.77
N ALA A 86 17.94 -4.66 -10.52
CA ALA A 86 18.43 -5.49 -9.42
C ALA A 86 17.45 -6.61 -9.05
N ILE A 87 16.14 -6.34 -9.02
CA ILE A 87 15.10 -7.34 -8.79
C ILE A 87 15.13 -8.41 -9.89
N LYS A 88 15.18 -7.98 -11.14
CA LYS A 88 15.27 -8.86 -12.30
C LYS A 88 16.54 -9.73 -12.26
N GLN A 89 17.68 -9.15 -11.93
CA GLN A 89 18.94 -9.86 -11.78
C GLN A 89 18.87 -10.94 -10.70
N LYS A 90 18.23 -10.63 -9.55
CA LYS A 90 18.12 -11.56 -8.41
C LYS A 90 17.19 -12.74 -8.71
N TRP A 91 16.02 -12.49 -9.32
CA TRP A 91 14.96 -13.49 -9.43
C TRP A 91 14.48 -13.81 -10.84
N GLY A 92 14.85 -13.00 -11.82
CA GLY A 92 14.37 -13.11 -13.21
C GLY A 92 12.94 -12.63 -13.39
N LYS A 93 12.06 -13.02 -12.48
CA LYS A 93 10.63 -12.65 -12.48
C LYS A 93 10.10 -12.48 -11.06
N ILE A 94 8.97 -11.76 -10.96
CA ILE A 94 8.20 -11.61 -9.71
C ILE A 94 6.73 -11.98 -9.93
N ASP A 95 6.02 -12.31 -8.84
CA ASP A 95 4.60 -12.67 -8.84
C ASP A 95 3.71 -11.57 -8.28
N PHE A 96 4.27 -10.65 -7.47
CA PHE A 96 3.48 -9.58 -6.86
C PHE A 96 4.28 -8.31 -6.58
N LEU A 97 3.53 -7.19 -6.47
CA LEU A 97 4.05 -5.90 -6.01
C LEU A 97 3.05 -5.23 -5.07
N VAL A 98 3.54 -4.74 -3.96
CA VAL A 98 2.79 -3.92 -2.99
C VAL A 98 3.31 -2.49 -3.06
N HIS A 99 2.52 -1.58 -3.61
CA HIS A 99 2.79 -0.16 -3.64
C HIS A 99 2.09 0.53 -2.47
N SER A 100 2.85 0.88 -1.43
CA SER A 100 2.35 1.55 -0.23
C SER A 100 3.09 2.87 0.01
N ILE A 101 3.19 3.68 -1.04
CA ILE A 101 3.88 4.98 -1.03
C ILE A 101 2.86 6.10 -1.23
N ALA A 102 2.98 7.15 -0.44
CA ALA A 102 2.24 8.40 -0.59
C ALA A 102 2.95 9.53 0.13
N PHE A 103 2.81 10.76 -0.39
CA PHE A 103 3.39 11.94 0.23
C PHE A 103 2.57 13.20 -0.09
N ALA A 104 2.40 14.06 0.92
CA ALA A 104 2.01 15.46 0.78
C ALA A 104 2.70 16.30 1.85
N GLY A 105 2.94 17.58 1.58
CA GLY A 105 3.50 18.52 2.56
C GLY A 105 2.55 18.76 3.74
N LYS A 106 3.10 18.98 4.93
CA LYS A 106 2.27 19.23 6.13
C LYS A 106 1.31 20.40 5.97
N ASP A 107 1.77 21.49 5.37
CA ASP A 107 0.97 22.70 5.19
C ASP A 107 -0.22 22.46 4.25
N GLU A 108 -0.07 21.57 3.29
CA GLU A 108 -1.10 21.20 2.32
C GLU A 108 -2.17 20.28 2.90
N LEU A 109 -1.87 19.64 4.04
CA LEU A 109 -2.81 18.80 4.78
C LEU A 109 -3.59 19.55 5.86
N GLN A 110 -3.25 20.81 6.13
CA GLN A 110 -3.88 21.62 7.18
C GLN A 110 -4.83 22.65 6.59
N GLY A 111 -5.84 23.05 7.38
CA GLY A 111 -6.76 24.13 7.04
C GLY A 111 -7.54 23.87 5.74
N SER A 112 -7.74 24.95 4.97
CA SER A 112 -8.49 24.89 3.72
C SER A 112 -7.65 24.32 2.56
N MET A 113 -8.17 23.31 1.90
CA MET A 113 -7.54 22.77 0.69
C MET A 113 -7.32 23.87 -0.37
N VAL A 114 -8.34 24.70 -0.61
CA VAL A 114 -8.28 25.73 -1.66
C VAL A 114 -7.22 26.80 -1.34
N ALA A 115 -7.07 27.17 -0.07
CA ALA A 115 -6.11 28.19 0.34
C ALA A 115 -4.67 27.68 0.42
N ASN A 116 -4.49 26.41 0.81
CA ASN A 116 -3.18 25.88 1.20
C ASN A 116 -2.54 24.94 0.16
N THR A 117 -3.28 24.53 -0.87
CA THR A 117 -2.70 23.70 -1.94
C THR A 117 -1.93 24.57 -2.92
N THR A 118 -0.61 24.43 -2.91
CA THR A 118 0.27 25.09 -3.88
C THR A 118 0.36 24.26 -5.17
N ARG A 119 0.72 24.91 -6.29
CA ARG A 119 0.97 24.18 -7.56
C ARG A 119 2.07 23.14 -7.39
N GLU A 120 3.15 23.46 -6.71
CA GLU A 120 4.27 22.56 -6.49
C GLU A 120 3.89 21.41 -5.55
N GLY A 121 3.18 21.69 -4.46
CA GLY A 121 2.72 20.65 -3.55
C GLY A 121 1.73 19.70 -4.21
N PHE A 122 0.79 20.21 -5.01
CA PHE A 122 -0.11 19.40 -5.81
C PHE A 122 0.65 18.48 -6.77
N ARG A 123 1.62 19.06 -7.53
CA ARG A 123 2.44 18.31 -8.46
C ARG A 123 3.20 17.19 -7.75
N ARG A 124 3.85 17.48 -6.61
CA ARG A 124 4.61 16.52 -5.82
C ARG A 124 3.72 15.44 -5.21
N ALA A 125 2.54 15.79 -4.71
CA ALA A 125 1.59 14.81 -4.17
C ALA A 125 1.12 13.84 -5.26
N MET A 126 0.82 14.33 -6.46
CA MET A 126 0.42 13.50 -7.61
C MET A 126 1.57 12.65 -8.13
N ASP A 127 2.75 13.19 -8.23
CA ASP A 127 3.95 12.49 -8.68
C ASP A 127 4.27 11.29 -7.76
N ILE A 128 4.44 11.55 -6.47
CA ILE A 128 4.83 10.52 -5.50
C ILE A 128 3.70 9.53 -5.20
N SER A 129 2.43 9.99 -5.17
CA SER A 129 1.33 9.13 -4.70
C SER A 129 0.53 8.46 -5.81
N VAL A 130 0.66 8.92 -7.06
CA VAL A 130 -0.12 8.43 -8.21
C VAL A 130 0.78 7.97 -9.34
N TYR A 131 1.64 8.85 -9.87
CA TYR A 131 2.50 8.50 -11.00
C TYR A 131 3.46 7.37 -10.64
N SER A 132 4.03 7.40 -9.45
CA SER A 132 4.90 6.31 -8.97
C SER A 132 4.25 4.92 -9.04
N PHE A 133 2.93 4.84 -8.77
CA PHE A 133 2.19 3.59 -8.92
C PHE A 133 2.10 3.15 -10.39
N ILE A 134 1.81 4.09 -11.29
CA ILE A 134 1.72 3.81 -12.73
C ILE A 134 3.08 3.32 -13.26
N ASP A 135 4.15 4.01 -12.89
CA ASP A 135 5.52 3.65 -13.28
C ASP A 135 5.95 2.31 -12.69
N CYS A 136 5.67 2.06 -11.41
CA CYS A 136 5.93 0.76 -10.78
C CYS A 136 5.15 -0.37 -11.46
N ALA A 137 3.88 -0.14 -11.83
CA ALA A 137 3.07 -1.15 -12.52
C ALA A 137 3.64 -1.47 -13.91
N ARG A 138 4.08 -0.44 -14.66
CA ARG A 138 4.76 -0.62 -15.96
C ARG A 138 6.01 -1.48 -15.82
N ARG A 139 6.93 -1.09 -14.92
CA ARG A 139 8.19 -1.81 -14.68
C ARG A 139 7.97 -3.23 -14.18
N ALA A 140 7.02 -3.43 -13.27
CA ALA A 140 6.65 -4.75 -12.76
C ALA A 140 6.12 -5.64 -13.88
N SER A 141 5.31 -5.11 -14.81
CA SER A 141 4.77 -5.88 -15.94
C SER A 141 5.85 -6.49 -16.82
N GLU A 142 7.01 -5.83 -16.96
CA GLU A 142 8.15 -6.32 -17.75
C GLU A 142 8.86 -7.53 -17.12
N ILE A 143 8.64 -7.75 -15.81
CA ILE A 143 9.22 -8.87 -15.06
C ILE A 143 8.15 -9.78 -14.44
N MET A 144 6.90 -9.69 -14.92
CA MET A 144 5.78 -10.57 -14.59
C MET A 144 5.25 -11.29 -15.83
N PRO A 145 6.07 -12.10 -16.54
CA PRO A 145 5.68 -12.69 -17.83
C PRO A 145 4.52 -13.69 -17.71
N ASP A 146 4.34 -14.28 -16.53
CA ASP A 146 3.26 -15.24 -16.27
C ASP A 146 2.00 -14.56 -15.65
N GLY A 147 1.95 -13.23 -15.69
CA GLY A 147 1.00 -12.45 -14.93
C GLY A 147 1.43 -12.28 -13.47
N GLY A 148 0.61 -11.59 -12.68
CA GLY A 148 0.89 -11.34 -11.27
C GLY A 148 -0.16 -10.46 -10.63
N SER A 149 0.08 -10.06 -9.40
CA SER A 149 -0.82 -9.19 -8.65
C SER A 149 -0.12 -7.93 -8.18
N ILE A 150 -0.72 -6.77 -8.45
CA ILE A 150 -0.24 -5.49 -7.94
C ILE A 150 -1.33 -4.89 -7.05
N ILE A 151 -0.97 -4.49 -5.84
CA ILE A 151 -1.88 -3.76 -4.95
C ILE A 151 -1.29 -2.40 -4.57
N CYS A 152 -2.16 -1.43 -4.33
CA CYS A 152 -1.77 -0.14 -3.76
C CYS A 152 -2.69 0.23 -2.58
N MET A 153 -2.18 1.13 -1.71
CA MET A 153 -2.92 1.60 -0.55
C MET A 153 -3.65 2.91 -0.88
N THR A 154 -4.97 2.89 -0.80
CA THR A 154 -5.83 4.07 -0.90
C THR A 154 -6.48 4.42 0.43
N TYR A 155 -7.38 5.39 0.42
CA TYR A 155 -8.04 5.87 1.64
C TYR A 155 -9.43 6.46 1.33
N LEU A 156 -10.41 6.37 2.28
CA LEU A 156 -11.79 6.91 2.14
C LEU A 156 -11.84 8.37 1.68
N GLY A 157 -10.79 9.12 1.96
CA GLY A 157 -10.61 10.45 1.42
C GLY A 157 -10.63 10.55 -0.11
N ALA A 158 -10.54 9.43 -0.83
CA ALA A 158 -10.76 9.36 -2.27
C ALA A 158 -12.24 9.54 -2.66
N GLU A 159 -13.15 9.13 -1.78
CA GLU A 159 -14.61 9.10 -2.03
C GLU A 159 -15.37 10.14 -1.20
N ARG A 160 -14.86 10.47 -0.01
CA ARG A 160 -15.50 11.37 0.95
C ARG A 160 -14.53 12.41 1.46
N THR A 161 -15.05 13.58 1.80
CA THR A 161 -14.24 14.62 2.46
C THR A 161 -13.84 14.18 3.86
N VAL A 162 -12.53 14.12 4.10
CA VAL A 162 -11.95 13.83 5.40
C VAL A 162 -11.16 15.06 5.86
N PRO A 163 -11.42 15.59 7.07
CA PRO A 163 -10.66 16.72 7.61
C PRO A 163 -9.16 16.46 7.58
N SER A 164 -8.37 17.48 7.25
CA SER A 164 -6.89 17.41 7.20
C SER A 164 -6.31 16.35 6.24
N TYR A 165 -7.09 15.95 5.22
CA TYR A 165 -6.60 15.06 4.18
C TYR A 165 -6.40 15.77 2.83
N ASN A 166 -7.18 16.79 2.53
CA ASN A 166 -7.02 17.78 1.47
C ASN A 166 -6.51 17.20 0.13
N VAL A 167 -5.34 17.67 -0.35
CA VAL A 167 -4.74 17.23 -1.62
C VAL A 167 -4.52 15.70 -1.70
N MET A 168 -4.32 15.05 -0.56
CA MET A 168 -4.19 13.58 -0.56
C MET A 168 -5.49 12.87 -0.93
N GLY A 169 -6.66 13.46 -0.62
CA GLY A 169 -7.94 12.92 -1.09
C GLY A 169 -8.01 12.91 -2.61
N VAL A 170 -7.60 14.00 -3.24
CA VAL A 170 -7.53 14.11 -4.71
C VAL A 170 -6.53 13.09 -5.28
N ALA A 171 -5.35 12.97 -4.68
CA ALA A 171 -4.34 12.01 -5.11
C ALA A 171 -4.85 10.56 -4.97
N LYS A 172 -5.55 10.23 -3.87
CA LYS A 172 -6.12 8.88 -3.69
C LYS A 172 -7.25 8.57 -4.67
N ALA A 173 -8.10 9.53 -5.01
CA ALA A 173 -9.11 9.38 -6.07
C ALA A 173 -8.45 9.13 -7.44
N ALA A 174 -7.39 9.85 -7.76
CA ALA A 174 -6.62 9.64 -8.97
C ALA A 174 -5.90 8.28 -8.97
N LEU A 175 -5.37 7.82 -7.81
CA LEU A 175 -4.77 6.51 -7.65
C LEU A 175 -5.77 5.39 -7.91
N GLU A 176 -6.99 5.49 -7.39
CA GLU A 176 -8.07 4.51 -7.64
C GLU A 176 -8.49 4.49 -9.11
N ALA A 177 -8.59 5.65 -9.76
CA ALA A 177 -8.82 5.73 -11.20
C ALA A 177 -7.69 5.04 -11.97
N SER A 178 -6.42 5.34 -11.64
CA SER A 178 -5.25 4.72 -12.26
C SER A 178 -5.24 3.20 -12.10
N THR A 179 -5.68 2.70 -10.94
CA THR A 179 -5.82 1.27 -10.67
C THR A 179 -6.77 0.58 -11.66
N ARG A 180 -7.93 1.19 -11.95
CA ARG A 180 -8.89 0.65 -12.92
C ARG A 180 -8.32 0.61 -14.34
N TYR A 181 -7.57 1.63 -14.76
CA TYR A 181 -6.93 1.64 -16.07
C TYR A 181 -5.75 0.66 -16.15
N ALA A 182 -4.94 0.57 -15.10
CA ALA A 182 -3.81 -0.36 -15.05
C ALA A 182 -4.26 -1.84 -15.06
N ALA A 183 -5.46 -2.16 -14.56
CA ALA A 183 -6.02 -3.51 -14.64
C ALA A 183 -6.18 -4.05 -16.07
N ARG A 184 -6.16 -3.18 -17.08
CA ARG A 184 -6.16 -3.56 -18.52
C ARG A 184 -4.83 -4.14 -19.01
N LEU A 185 -3.75 -4.01 -18.25
CA LEU A 185 -2.43 -4.58 -18.60
C LEU A 185 -2.38 -6.13 -18.46
N SER A 186 -3.50 -6.80 -18.32
CA SER A 186 -3.60 -8.25 -18.08
C SER A 186 -2.92 -8.72 -16.79
N LEU A 187 -2.55 -7.80 -15.92
CA LEU A 187 -2.08 -8.11 -14.57
C LEU A 187 -3.29 -8.35 -13.69
N ALA A 188 -3.48 -9.57 -13.23
CA ALA A 188 -4.59 -9.90 -12.36
C ALA A 188 -4.45 -9.15 -11.01
N GLY A 189 -5.38 -8.25 -10.75
CA GLY A 189 -5.63 -7.73 -9.40
C GLY A 189 -4.80 -6.54 -8.92
N ILE A 190 -5.23 -5.32 -9.25
CA ILE A 190 -4.74 -4.10 -8.62
C ILE A 190 -5.74 -3.62 -7.57
N ARG A 191 -5.29 -3.29 -6.36
CA ARG A 191 -6.18 -2.94 -5.24
C ARG A 191 -5.63 -1.96 -4.23
N GLY A 192 -6.56 -1.26 -3.61
CA GLY A 192 -6.31 -0.44 -2.45
C GLY A 192 -6.94 -0.97 -1.17
N GLY A 193 -6.30 -0.75 -0.06
CA GLY A 193 -6.82 -1.01 1.29
C GLY A 193 -6.49 0.15 2.22
N LYS A 194 -7.23 0.29 3.29
CA LYS A 194 -7.28 1.48 4.14
C LYS A 194 -7.10 1.23 5.61
N SER A 195 -6.54 2.22 6.32
CA SER A 195 -6.70 2.35 7.76
C SER A 195 -6.70 3.82 8.21
N LEU A 196 -7.65 4.18 9.08
CA LEU A 196 -7.64 5.37 9.95
C LEU A 196 -7.78 4.89 11.37
N MET A 197 -6.81 5.26 12.21
CA MET A 197 -6.86 4.93 13.63
C MET A 197 -7.62 6.00 14.42
N GLY A 198 -8.45 5.54 15.37
CA GLY A 198 -8.97 6.32 16.49
C GLY A 198 -10.35 6.98 16.32
N THR A 199 -10.64 7.61 15.19
CA THR A 199 -11.97 8.23 14.97
C THR A 199 -12.95 7.25 14.33
N GLY A 200 -12.45 6.17 13.75
CA GLY A 200 -13.25 5.19 13.04
C GLY A 200 -14.07 4.27 13.95
N ARG A 201 -13.56 3.94 15.15
CA ARG A 201 -14.20 2.96 16.05
C ARG A 201 -15.64 3.33 16.41
N ASN A 202 -15.88 4.55 16.86
CA ASN A 202 -17.21 4.98 17.32
C ASN A 202 -18.23 5.06 16.17
N TRP A 203 -17.75 5.21 14.93
CA TRP A 203 -18.58 5.36 13.74
C TRP A 203 -18.64 4.09 12.88
N SER A 204 -17.77 3.11 13.10
CA SER A 204 -17.80 1.87 12.34
C SER A 204 -18.95 0.95 12.79
N LEU A 205 -19.46 0.13 11.88
CA LEU A 205 -20.53 -0.83 12.18
C LEU A 205 -20.10 -1.88 13.21
N LEU A 206 -18.83 -2.31 13.15
CA LEU A 206 -18.30 -3.32 14.06
C LEU A 206 -17.80 -2.75 15.38
N LYS A 207 -17.85 -1.41 15.56
CA LYS A 207 -17.37 -0.71 16.76
C LYS A 207 -15.92 -1.03 17.14
N GLU A 208 -15.10 -1.28 16.14
CA GLU A 208 -13.69 -1.58 16.28
C GLU A 208 -12.83 -0.78 15.30
N ASP A 209 -11.57 -0.60 15.63
CA ASP A 209 -10.60 -0.04 14.70
C ASP A 209 -10.22 -1.08 13.65
N THR A 210 -9.88 -0.63 12.46
CA THR A 210 -9.30 -1.50 11.44
C THR A 210 -8.01 -2.11 11.95
N SER A 211 -7.96 -3.44 12.04
CA SER A 211 -6.76 -4.13 12.48
C SER A 211 -5.73 -4.28 11.35
N MET A 212 -4.45 -4.34 11.73
CA MET A 212 -3.37 -4.62 10.79
C MET A 212 -3.52 -6.01 10.18
N GLU A 213 -3.96 -6.99 10.97
CA GLU A 213 -4.24 -8.36 10.55
C GLU A 213 -5.34 -8.40 9.49
N GLY A 214 -6.40 -7.59 9.64
CA GLY A 214 -7.48 -7.49 8.66
C GLY A 214 -6.98 -6.96 7.32
N VAL A 215 -6.18 -5.89 7.33
CA VAL A 215 -5.57 -5.34 6.10
C VAL A 215 -4.59 -6.33 5.47
N ALA A 216 -3.73 -6.95 6.29
CA ALA A 216 -2.75 -7.92 5.83
C ALA A 216 -3.43 -9.20 5.28
N GLY A 217 -4.51 -9.66 5.92
CA GLY A 217 -5.32 -10.79 5.45
C GLY A 217 -6.00 -10.51 4.12
N CYS A 218 -6.57 -9.31 3.95
CA CYS A 218 -7.13 -8.87 2.68
C CYS A 218 -6.05 -8.81 1.58
N ALA A 219 -4.87 -8.27 1.88
CA ALA A 219 -3.74 -8.23 0.95
C ALA A 219 -3.27 -9.65 0.58
N LEU A 220 -3.14 -10.55 1.56
CA LEU A 220 -2.81 -11.96 1.31
C LEU A 220 -3.81 -12.62 0.36
N TYR A 221 -5.11 -12.49 0.64
CA TYR A 221 -6.15 -13.01 -0.26
C TYR A 221 -5.97 -12.51 -1.69
N ARG A 222 -5.68 -11.23 -1.83
CA ARG A 222 -5.57 -10.59 -3.16
C ARG A 222 -4.30 -10.93 -3.91
N LEU A 223 -3.20 -11.13 -3.22
CA LEU A 223 -1.89 -11.45 -3.80
C LEU A 223 -1.69 -12.95 -4.02
N SER A 224 -2.52 -13.77 -3.39
CA SER A 224 -2.49 -15.21 -3.54
C SER A 224 -3.27 -15.70 -4.78
N PRO A 225 -3.13 -16.99 -5.17
CA PRO A 225 -3.91 -17.59 -6.24
C PRO A 225 -5.44 -17.49 -6.05
N LEU A 226 -5.92 -17.32 -4.81
CA LEU A 226 -7.35 -17.15 -4.50
C LEU A 226 -7.93 -15.85 -5.09
N GLY A 227 -7.12 -14.81 -5.23
CA GLY A 227 -7.52 -13.51 -5.76
C GLY A 227 -7.42 -13.36 -7.28
N ARG A 228 -6.99 -14.38 -8.03
CA ARG A 228 -6.61 -14.29 -9.45
C ARG A 228 -7.69 -13.78 -10.41
N SER A 229 -8.95 -13.97 -10.08
CA SER A 229 -10.08 -13.59 -10.95
C SER A 229 -10.68 -12.22 -10.63
N ILE A 230 -10.05 -11.42 -9.78
CA ILE A 230 -10.56 -10.13 -9.35
C ILE A 230 -9.55 -9.04 -9.76
N ALA A 231 -10.00 -8.03 -10.52
CA ALA A 231 -9.17 -6.93 -11.02
C ALA A 231 -9.92 -5.59 -10.98
N GLY A 232 -9.19 -4.48 -10.81
CA GLY A 232 -9.75 -3.12 -10.86
C GLY A 232 -10.64 -2.73 -9.66
N GLU A 233 -10.64 -3.53 -8.59
CA GLU A 233 -11.51 -3.33 -7.43
C GLU A 233 -10.85 -2.51 -6.31
N VAL A 234 -11.66 -1.75 -5.59
CA VAL A 234 -11.31 -1.13 -4.31
C VAL A 234 -12.03 -1.89 -3.20
N ILE A 235 -11.28 -2.41 -2.22
CA ILE A 235 -11.85 -3.14 -1.09
C ILE A 235 -11.66 -2.31 0.19
N HIS A 236 -12.76 -2.06 0.87
CA HIS A 236 -12.75 -1.42 2.18
C HIS A 236 -12.43 -2.45 3.26
N VAL A 237 -11.43 -2.16 4.08
CA VAL A 237 -11.07 -2.91 5.28
C VAL A 237 -11.08 -1.89 6.42
N ASP A 238 -12.28 -1.52 6.88
CA ASP A 238 -12.52 -0.37 7.76
C ASP A 238 -13.65 -0.61 8.77
N ALA A 239 -13.88 -1.88 9.12
CA ALA A 239 -14.93 -2.29 10.05
C ALA A 239 -16.34 -1.77 9.68
N GLY A 240 -16.58 -1.48 8.39
CA GLY A 240 -17.85 -0.96 7.88
C GLY A 240 -18.01 0.56 8.03
N PHE A 241 -16.95 1.30 8.32
CA PHE A 241 -17.01 2.76 8.46
C PHE A 241 -17.51 3.46 7.18
N HIS A 242 -17.12 3.00 6.00
CA HIS A 242 -17.47 3.63 4.72
C HIS A 242 -18.97 3.64 4.41
N VAL A 243 -19.76 2.71 4.99
CA VAL A 243 -21.21 2.61 4.71
C VAL A 243 -22.07 3.39 5.73
N VAL A 244 -21.47 3.94 6.79
CA VAL A 244 -22.20 4.72 7.80
C VAL A 244 -22.47 6.13 7.27
N GLY A 245 -23.72 6.51 7.18
CA GLY A 245 -24.16 7.83 6.75
C GLY A 245 -24.12 8.87 7.89
N VAL A 246 -24.62 8.50 9.06
CA VAL A 246 -24.68 9.33 10.27
C VAL A 246 -24.44 8.43 11.49
N PRO A 247 -23.66 8.86 12.48
CA PRO A 247 -23.47 8.09 13.71
C PRO A 247 -24.79 7.97 14.48
N ASP A 248 -24.93 6.91 15.25
CA ASP A 248 -26.07 6.78 16.17
C ASP A 248 -25.94 7.80 17.31
N ALA A 249 -26.90 8.70 17.41
CA ALA A 249 -26.90 9.78 18.40
C ALA A 249 -27.03 9.28 19.86
N SER A 250 -27.30 8.01 20.08
CA SER A 250 -27.42 7.40 21.40
C SER A 250 -26.08 7.05 22.06
N GLU A 251 -24.95 7.23 21.35
CA GLU A 251 -23.61 6.81 21.81
C GLU A 251 -22.67 7.99 22.14
N GLU A 252 -23.18 9.22 22.23
CA GLU A 252 -22.40 10.43 22.62
C GLU A 252 -22.46 10.74 24.15
N GLU A 253 -22.77 9.78 24.99
CA GLU A 253 -22.68 9.95 26.46
C GLU A 253 -21.43 9.32 27.10
#